data_0daa6c5b8633743b532e3c8f7985163c
#
_entry.id   0daa6c5b8633743b532e3c8f7985163c
#
_cell.length_a   1.000
_cell.length_b   1.000
_cell.length_c   1.000
_cell.angle_alpha   90.00
_cell.angle_beta   90.00
_cell.angle_gamma   90.00
#
_symmetry.space_group_name_H-M   'P 1'
#
loop_
_entity.id
_entity.type
_entity.pdbx_description
1 polymer ?
#
loop_
_entity_poly.entity_id
_entity_poly.type
_entity_poly.pdbx_seq_one_letter_code
_entity_poly.pdbx_strand_id
1 'polypeptide(L)'
;GNPSSLHSFGRDTRRALEEAREKLAAFVNCQPSEIIFTASGTEADNLAIKGLFWKSGKKVILVSAIEHHAVLDPAKWLVEKEGAELIEIPVTQEGVIDLVFLQNVVAKRGSEIALISVMHSNNETGALQPIEKVIEIAGQIPVHSDAVQSLLKVPVSFKGLTALSLSAHKVGGPIGVGALVLKRGLDIPALLHGGGQEREIRSGTLNAPAICAFVSALTNYPA
;
A
#
# COMPACT_ATOMS: atom_id res chain seq x y z
N GLY A 1 23.84 -5.87 -11.29
CA GLY A 1 23.54 -5.65 -12.72
C GLY A 1 22.19 -4.97 -12.89
N ASN A 2 21.92 -4.40 -14.05
CA ASN A 2 20.60 -3.86 -14.38
C ASN A 2 19.67 -5.04 -14.76
N PRO A 3 18.53 -5.26 -14.09
CA PRO A 3 17.63 -6.37 -14.36
C PRO A 3 16.97 -6.31 -15.76
N SER A 4 16.96 -5.12 -16.38
CA SER A 4 16.47 -4.94 -17.76
C SER A 4 17.47 -5.34 -18.84
N SER A 5 18.74 -5.64 -18.47
CA SER A 5 19.78 -6.05 -19.44
C SER A 5 19.61 -7.48 -19.89
N LEU A 6 19.95 -7.73 -21.18
CA LEU A 6 19.81 -9.05 -21.81
C LEU A 6 21.00 -9.99 -21.54
N HIS A 7 22.14 -9.47 -21.03
CA HIS A 7 23.31 -10.28 -20.72
C HIS A 7 23.17 -11.06 -19.40
N SER A 8 24.10 -12.02 -19.14
CA SER A 8 24.02 -12.95 -18.00
C SER A 8 23.80 -12.27 -16.64
N PHE A 9 24.61 -11.25 -16.32
CA PHE A 9 24.47 -10.51 -15.05
C PHE A 9 23.10 -9.83 -14.87
N GLY A 10 22.47 -9.38 -15.96
CA GLY A 10 21.11 -8.84 -15.93
C GLY A 10 20.08 -9.92 -15.64
N ARG A 11 20.23 -11.12 -16.24
CA ARG A 11 19.34 -12.27 -16.00
C ARG A 11 19.42 -12.77 -14.56
N ASP A 12 20.62 -12.85 -13.97
CA ASP A 12 20.79 -13.25 -12.56
C ASP A 12 20.13 -12.26 -11.61
N THR A 13 20.29 -10.96 -11.88
CA THR A 13 19.63 -9.90 -11.09
C THR A 13 18.11 -9.99 -11.22
N ARG A 14 17.59 -10.23 -12.42
CA ARG A 14 16.14 -10.42 -12.64
C ARG A 14 15.61 -11.61 -11.88
N ARG A 15 16.29 -12.77 -11.95
CA ARG A 15 15.91 -13.96 -11.20
C ARG A 15 15.82 -13.68 -9.69
N ALA A 16 16.84 -13.03 -9.11
CA ALA A 16 16.85 -12.68 -7.69
C ALA A 16 15.70 -11.75 -7.31
N LEU A 17 15.32 -10.80 -8.19
CA LEU A 17 14.16 -9.93 -7.99
C LEU A 17 12.84 -10.71 -8.01
N GLU A 18 12.66 -11.62 -8.96
CA GLU A 18 11.43 -12.41 -9.02
C GLU A 18 11.31 -13.39 -7.83
N GLU A 19 12.39 -14.03 -7.40
CA GLU A 19 12.42 -14.83 -6.18
C GLU A 19 12.08 -13.98 -4.94
N ALA A 20 12.57 -12.75 -4.88
CA ALA A 20 12.22 -11.82 -3.79
C ALA A 20 10.72 -11.45 -3.84
N ARG A 21 10.18 -11.21 -5.04
CA ARG A 21 8.77 -10.90 -5.26
C ARG A 21 7.87 -12.06 -4.81
N GLU A 22 8.20 -13.28 -5.17
CA GLU A 22 7.48 -14.49 -4.77
C GLU A 22 7.45 -14.66 -3.25
N LYS A 23 8.60 -14.48 -2.59
CA LYS A 23 8.71 -14.57 -1.14
C LYS A 23 7.88 -13.48 -0.44
N LEU A 24 7.97 -12.21 -0.88
CA LEU A 24 7.17 -11.14 -0.29
C LEU A 24 5.67 -11.41 -0.47
N ALA A 25 5.26 -11.87 -1.65
CA ALA A 25 3.88 -12.22 -1.93
C ALA A 25 3.33 -13.30 -0.99
N ALA A 26 4.14 -14.32 -0.69
CA ALA A 26 3.79 -15.37 0.27
C ALA A 26 3.57 -14.81 1.69
N PHE A 27 4.38 -13.84 2.14
CA PHE A 27 4.25 -13.22 3.47
C PHE A 27 2.94 -12.48 3.68
N VAL A 28 2.40 -11.85 2.63
CA VAL A 28 1.16 -11.06 2.73
C VAL A 28 -0.03 -11.72 2.04
N ASN A 29 0.12 -12.98 1.65
CA ASN A 29 -0.92 -13.81 1.04
C ASN A 29 -1.53 -13.16 -0.22
N CYS A 30 -0.66 -12.79 -1.18
CA CYS A 30 -1.04 -12.25 -2.48
C CYS A 30 -0.31 -12.99 -3.63
N GLN A 31 -0.60 -12.60 -4.87
CA GLN A 31 0.13 -13.11 -6.03
C GLN A 31 1.42 -12.29 -6.27
N PRO A 32 2.51 -12.89 -6.76
CA PRO A 32 3.74 -12.14 -7.09
C PRO A 32 3.49 -10.98 -8.06
N SER A 33 2.57 -11.15 -9.02
CA SER A 33 2.18 -10.10 -9.95
C SER A 33 1.46 -8.90 -9.33
N GLU A 34 1.05 -8.97 -8.07
CA GLU A 34 0.43 -7.88 -7.32
C GLU A 34 1.44 -7.01 -6.59
N ILE A 35 2.70 -7.45 -6.45
CA ILE A 35 3.78 -6.68 -5.83
C ILE A 35 4.32 -5.63 -6.80
N ILE A 36 4.47 -4.40 -6.33
CA ILE A 36 5.14 -3.28 -6.99
C ILE A 36 6.20 -2.76 -6.03
N PHE A 37 7.47 -2.90 -6.36
CA PHE A 37 8.53 -2.36 -5.51
C PHE A 37 8.64 -0.84 -5.63
N THR A 38 8.77 -0.17 -4.49
CA THR A 38 8.88 1.28 -4.34
C THR A 38 10.15 1.64 -3.58
N ALA A 39 10.48 2.92 -3.50
CA ALA A 39 11.63 3.39 -2.72
C ALA A 39 11.33 3.55 -1.22
N SER A 40 10.06 3.48 -0.81
CA SER A 40 9.65 3.60 0.59
C SER A 40 8.17 3.24 0.77
N GLY A 41 7.72 3.09 2.03
CA GLY A 41 6.30 3.04 2.35
C GLY A 41 5.59 4.33 1.95
N THR A 42 6.21 5.50 2.15
CA THR A 42 5.65 6.79 1.73
C THR A 42 5.37 6.86 0.23
N GLU A 43 6.28 6.33 -0.62
CA GLU A 43 6.01 6.24 -2.05
C GLU A 43 4.84 5.28 -2.34
N ALA A 44 4.76 4.15 -1.64
CA ALA A 44 3.68 3.18 -1.79
C ALA A 44 2.33 3.80 -1.42
N ASP A 45 2.23 4.52 -0.30
CA ASP A 45 1.02 5.22 0.14
C ASP A 45 0.59 6.31 -0.85
N ASN A 46 1.53 7.15 -1.30
CA ASN A 46 1.23 8.16 -2.32
C ASN A 46 0.71 7.54 -3.61
N LEU A 47 1.33 6.45 -4.07
CA LEU A 47 0.93 5.74 -5.27
C LEU A 47 -0.46 5.12 -5.11
N ALA A 48 -0.77 4.53 -3.96
CA ALA A 48 -2.08 3.98 -3.66
C ALA A 48 -3.16 5.07 -3.61
N ILE A 49 -2.98 6.11 -2.78
CA ILE A 49 -3.99 7.15 -2.54
C ILE A 49 -4.28 7.93 -3.84
N LYS A 50 -3.23 8.46 -4.49
CA LYS A 50 -3.39 9.24 -5.72
C LYS A 50 -3.84 8.37 -6.90
N GLY A 51 -3.23 7.20 -7.05
CA GLY A 51 -3.53 6.29 -8.14
C GLY A 51 -4.97 5.77 -8.12
N LEU A 52 -5.46 5.36 -6.95
CA LEU A 52 -6.85 4.91 -6.78
C LEU A 52 -7.84 6.07 -6.98
N PHE A 53 -7.54 7.26 -6.46
CA PHE A 53 -8.36 8.44 -6.67
C PHE A 53 -8.50 8.76 -8.16
N TRP A 54 -7.41 8.90 -8.88
CA TRP A 54 -7.42 9.21 -10.32
C TRP A 54 -8.12 8.12 -11.14
N LYS A 55 -7.88 6.84 -10.80
CA LYS A 55 -8.50 5.72 -11.50
C LYS A 55 -10.01 5.67 -11.32
N SER A 56 -10.51 6.06 -10.16
CA SER A 56 -11.93 5.98 -9.84
C SER A 56 -12.80 7.02 -10.57
N GLY A 57 -12.25 8.20 -10.87
CA GLY A 57 -12.98 9.36 -11.37
C GLY A 57 -13.98 9.97 -10.37
N LYS A 58 -13.96 9.47 -9.11
CA LYS A 58 -14.84 9.93 -8.02
C LYS A 58 -14.15 10.98 -7.17
N LYS A 59 -14.87 11.62 -6.24
CA LYS A 59 -14.40 12.80 -5.54
C LYS A 59 -14.15 12.61 -4.04
N VAL A 60 -14.76 11.62 -3.41
CA VAL A 60 -14.70 11.45 -1.95
C VAL A 60 -13.61 10.45 -1.56
N ILE A 61 -12.74 10.85 -0.64
CA ILE A 61 -11.71 10.00 -0.03
C ILE A 61 -12.04 9.85 1.45
N LEU A 62 -12.11 8.63 1.94
CA LEU A 62 -12.21 8.35 3.37
C LEU A 62 -10.85 7.89 3.90
N VAL A 63 -10.40 8.49 5.00
CA VAL A 63 -9.18 8.04 5.70
C VAL A 63 -9.45 7.94 7.19
N SER A 64 -8.75 7.07 7.91
CA SER A 64 -8.84 7.08 9.37
C SER A 64 -8.21 8.36 9.95
N ALA A 65 -8.77 8.90 11.03
CA ALA A 65 -8.25 10.12 11.66
C ALA A 65 -6.86 9.95 12.29
N ILE A 66 -6.35 8.71 12.35
CA ILE A 66 -5.05 8.36 12.95
C ILE A 66 -4.01 7.90 11.92
N GLU A 67 -4.23 8.18 10.64
CA GLU A 67 -3.29 7.82 9.58
C GLU A 67 -1.94 8.52 9.76
N HIS A 68 -0.90 7.86 9.25
CA HIS A 68 0.41 8.49 9.09
C HIS A 68 0.36 9.60 8.02
N HIS A 69 1.23 10.61 8.14
CA HIS A 69 1.35 11.70 7.15
C HIS A 69 1.54 11.22 5.71
N ALA A 70 2.14 10.04 5.51
CA ALA A 70 2.30 9.45 4.17
C ALA A 70 0.96 9.17 3.46
N VAL A 71 -0.15 9.03 4.23
CA VAL A 71 -1.53 8.88 3.73
C VAL A 71 -2.29 10.20 3.81
N LEU A 72 -2.21 10.93 4.94
CA LEU A 72 -2.95 12.17 5.14
C LEU A 72 -2.53 13.28 4.17
N ASP A 73 -1.22 13.48 3.97
CA ASP A 73 -0.72 14.59 3.16
C ASP A 73 -1.08 14.41 1.67
N PRO A 74 -0.91 13.23 1.02
CA PRO A 74 -1.40 13.04 -0.34
C PRO A 74 -2.92 13.17 -0.46
N ALA A 75 -3.71 12.76 0.54
CA ALA A 75 -5.16 12.97 0.53
C ALA A 75 -5.51 14.47 0.62
N LYS A 76 -4.87 15.24 1.50
CA LYS A 76 -5.02 16.71 1.60
C LYS A 76 -4.57 17.41 0.33
N TRP A 77 -3.48 16.94 -0.28
CA TRP A 77 -3.02 17.47 -1.56
C TRP A 77 -4.07 17.28 -2.67
N LEU A 78 -4.75 16.14 -2.72
CA LEU A 78 -5.84 15.90 -3.67
C LEU A 78 -7.03 16.83 -3.42
N VAL A 79 -7.34 17.17 -2.16
CA VAL A 79 -8.35 18.18 -1.84
C VAL A 79 -7.93 19.55 -2.41
N GLU A 80 -6.70 19.96 -2.13
CA GLU A 80 -6.21 21.29 -2.50
C GLU A 80 -6.03 21.46 -4.01
N LYS A 81 -5.52 20.44 -4.71
CA LYS A 81 -5.11 20.53 -6.12
C LYS A 81 -6.12 19.93 -7.11
N GLU A 82 -6.89 18.95 -6.68
CA GLU A 82 -7.76 18.16 -7.57
C GLU A 82 -9.26 18.28 -7.22
N GLY A 83 -9.57 19.07 -6.19
CA GLY A 83 -10.94 19.27 -5.72
C GLY A 83 -11.60 18.01 -5.15
N ALA A 84 -10.82 17.13 -4.54
CA ALA A 84 -11.35 16.01 -3.77
C ALA A 84 -12.04 16.51 -2.50
N GLU A 85 -12.90 15.67 -1.94
CA GLU A 85 -13.46 15.83 -0.60
C GLU A 85 -12.86 14.77 0.32
N LEU A 86 -12.26 15.19 1.43
CA LEU A 86 -11.69 14.32 2.44
C LEU A 86 -12.64 14.17 3.62
N ILE A 87 -12.99 12.94 3.97
CA ILE A 87 -13.75 12.58 5.16
C ILE A 87 -12.84 11.77 6.09
N GLU A 88 -12.55 12.30 7.26
CA GLU A 88 -11.81 11.59 8.28
C GLU A 88 -12.77 10.71 9.10
N ILE A 89 -12.47 9.40 9.17
CA ILE A 89 -13.21 8.44 9.98
C ILE A 89 -12.73 8.59 11.43
N PRO A 90 -13.60 8.99 12.37
CA PRO A 90 -13.21 9.17 13.76
C PRO A 90 -12.80 7.84 14.40
N VAL A 91 -12.06 7.93 15.52
CA VAL A 91 -11.64 6.79 16.32
C VAL A 91 -12.22 6.86 17.73
N THR A 92 -12.34 5.70 18.39
CA THR A 92 -12.68 5.58 19.80
C THR A 92 -11.51 6.01 20.70
N GLN A 93 -11.69 6.02 22.02
CA GLN A 93 -10.62 6.28 22.97
C GLN A 93 -9.48 5.25 22.90
N GLU A 94 -9.78 4.03 22.48
CA GLU A 94 -8.81 2.95 22.24
C GLU A 94 -8.06 3.09 20.91
N GLY A 95 -8.36 4.12 20.14
CA GLY A 95 -7.73 4.37 18.82
C GLY A 95 -8.24 3.45 17.71
N VAL A 96 -9.41 2.83 17.87
CA VAL A 96 -10.05 1.99 16.83
C VAL A 96 -11.08 2.81 16.06
N ILE A 97 -11.12 2.68 14.73
CA ILE A 97 -12.04 3.44 13.87
C ILE A 97 -13.51 3.19 14.26
N ASP A 98 -14.35 4.22 14.12
CA ASP A 98 -15.79 4.12 14.29
C ASP A 98 -16.43 3.45 13.06
N LEU A 99 -16.70 2.14 13.19
CA LEU A 99 -17.34 1.34 12.13
C LEU A 99 -18.77 1.79 11.85
N VAL A 100 -19.50 2.32 12.83
CA VAL A 100 -20.86 2.82 12.65
C VAL A 100 -20.85 4.09 11.80
N PHE A 101 -19.90 4.99 12.09
CA PHE A 101 -19.69 6.17 11.25
C PHE A 101 -19.35 5.76 9.80
N LEU A 102 -18.39 4.85 9.61
CA LEU A 102 -17.99 4.35 8.30
C LEU A 102 -19.19 3.76 7.54
N GLN A 103 -19.97 2.89 8.19
CA GLN A 103 -21.13 2.27 7.58
C GLN A 103 -22.19 3.30 7.14
N ASN A 104 -22.43 4.32 7.97
CA ASN A 104 -23.37 5.40 7.64
C ASN A 104 -22.92 6.23 6.44
N VAL A 105 -21.61 6.54 6.34
CA VAL A 105 -21.05 7.30 5.21
C VAL A 105 -21.13 6.46 3.93
N VAL A 106 -20.73 5.19 3.99
CA VAL A 106 -20.79 4.28 2.83
C VAL A 106 -22.25 4.09 2.36
N ALA A 107 -23.20 3.91 3.27
CA ALA A 107 -24.62 3.75 2.91
C ALA A 107 -25.19 5.00 2.20
N LYS A 108 -24.77 6.20 2.62
CA LYS A 108 -25.27 7.47 2.07
C LYS A 108 -24.56 7.91 0.80
N ARG A 109 -23.24 7.67 0.70
CA ARG A 109 -22.35 8.27 -0.30
C ARG A 109 -21.47 7.28 -1.06
N GLY A 110 -21.71 5.98 -0.96
CA GLY A 110 -20.83 4.94 -1.54
C GLY A 110 -20.54 5.12 -3.03
N SER A 111 -21.49 5.64 -3.81
CA SER A 111 -21.28 5.92 -5.24
C SER A 111 -20.27 7.03 -5.52
N GLU A 112 -20.01 7.94 -4.57
CA GLU A 112 -19.10 9.06 -4.69
C GLU A 112 -17.69 8.73 -4.18
N ILE A 113 -17.54 7.65 -3.38
CA ILE A 113 -16.28 7.31 -2.70
C ILE A 113 -15.29 6.69 -3.69
N ALA A 114 -14.14 7.32 -3.82
CA ALA A 114 -13.01 6.87 -4.63
C ALA A 114 -12.24 5.72 -3.97
N LEU A 115 -11.95 5.88 -2.68
CA LEU A 115 -11.25 4.88 -1.86
C LEU A 115 -11.51 5.12 -0.36
N ILE A 116 -11.27 4.06 0.41
CA ILE A 116 -11.20 4.09 1.87
C ILE A 116 -9.77 3.68 2.25
N SER A 117 -9.09 4.46 3.08
CA SER A 117 -7.76 4.13 3.60
C SER A 117 -7.80 4.03 5.12
N VAL A 118 -7.38 2.88 5.64
CA VAL A 118 -7.30 2.62 7.08
C VAL A 118 -6.00 1.88 7.36
N MET A 119 -5.10 2.50 8.14
CA MET A 119 -3.85 1.86 8.52
C MET A 119 -4.11 0.55 9.28
N HIS A 120 -3.24 -0.44 9.12
CA HIS A 120 -3.42 -1.74 9.77
C HIS A 120 -3.15 -1.69 11.28
N SER A 121 -2.10 -0.97 11.69
CA SER A 121 -1.83 -0.64 13.09
C SER A 121 -1.25 0.76 13.23
N ASN A 122 -1.64 1.47 14.27
CA ASN A 122 -1.16 2.82 14.51
C ASN A 122 0.29 2.82 14.99
N ASN A 123 1.11 3.70 14.45
CA ASN A 123 2.55 3.78 14.71
C ASN A 123 2.90 4.37 16.10
N GLU A 124 1.97 5.05 16.75
CA GLU A 124 2.19 5.69 18.06
C GLU A 124 1.57 4.87 19.20
N THR A 125 0.34 4.42 19.01
CA THR A 125 -0.43 3.72 20.06
C THR A 125 -0.37 2.20 19.95
N GLY A 126 -0.04 1.66 18.76
CA GLY A 126 -0.12 0.23 18.47
C GLY A 126 -1.54 -0.30 18.26
N ALA A 127 -2.56 0.55 18.26
CA ALA A 127 -3.95 0.15 18.06
C ALA A 127 -4.13 -0.56 16.71
N LEU A 128 -4.63 -1.80 16.75
CA LEU A 128 -4.95 -2.60 15.56
C LEU A 128 -6.33 -2.23 15.04
N GLN A 129 -6.44 -2.10 13.72
CA GLN A 129 -7.69 -1.74 13.07
C GLN A 129 -8.43 -2.99 12.55
N PRO A 130 -9.76 -2.98 12.56
CA PRO A 130 -10.59 -4.12 12.15
C PRO A 130 -10.74 -4.16 10.61
N ILE A 131 -9.63 -4.42 9.90
CA ILE A 131 -9.55 -4.31 8.43
C ILE A 131 -10.58 -5.19 7.72
N GLU A 132 -10.85 -6.41 8.20
CA GLU A 132 -11.87 -7.28 7.61
C GLU A 132 -13.26 -6.65 7.67
N LYS A 133 -13.60 -5.95 8.78
CA LYS A 133 -14.87 -5.23 8.90
C LYS A 133 -14.94 -4.01 7.97
N VAL A 134 -13.81 -3.32 7.79
CA VAL A 134 -13.72 -2.23 6.79
C VAL A 134 -13.99 -2.76 5.40
N ILE A 135 -13.41 -3.88 5.02
CA ILE A 135 -13.62 -4.53 3.72
C ILE A 135 -15.09 -4.94 3.54
N GLU A 136 -15.71 -5.54 4.57
CA GLU A 136 -17.14 -5.93 4.54
C GLU A 136 -18.03 -4.69 4.30
N ILE A 137 -17.80 -3.60 5.03
CA ILE A 137 -18.58 -2.35 4.91
C ILE A 137 -18.33 -1.69 3.55
N ALA A 138 -17.11 -1.67 3.07
CA ALA A 138 -16.73 -1.05 1.81
C ALA A 138 -17.36 -1.72 0.58
N GLY A 139 -17.59 -3.04 0.63
CA GLY A 139 -18.14 -3.80 -0.49
C GLY A 139 -17.28 -3.70 -1.76
N GLN A 140 -17.71 -2.91 -2.74
CA GLN A 140 -16.98 -2.70 -4.00
C GLN A 140 -16.08 -1.45 -4.00
N ILE A 141 -16.10 -0.66 -2.93
CA ILE A 141 -15.26 0.53 -2.81
C ILE A 141 -13.81 0.08 -2.58
N PRO A 142 -12.83 0.62 -3.30
CA PRO A 142 -11.42 0.29 -3.09
C PRO A 142 -10.98 0.55 -1.64
N VAL A 143 -10.35 -0.46 -1.01
CA VAL A 143 -9.77 -0.34 0.34
C VAL A 143 -8.25 -0.42 0.24
N HIS A 144 -7.58 0.61 0.75
CA HIS A 144 -6.14 0.65 0.99
C HIS A 144 -5.85 0.48 2.48
N SER A 145 -4.75 -0.18 2.81
CA SER A 145 -4.24 -0.24 4.19
C SER A 145 -2.73 0.01 4.23
N ASP A 146 -2.29 0.95 5.06
CA ASP A 146 -0.87 1.08 5.41
C ASP A 146 -0.53 0.03 6.49
N ALA A 147 0.25 -1.00 6.10
CA ALA A 147 0.74 -2.05 7.00
C ALA A 147 2.23 -1.91 7.32
N VAL A 148 2.81 -0.74 7.11
CA VAL A 148 4.24 -0.47 7.38
C VAL A 148 4.63 -0.79 8.83
N GLN A 149 3.74 -0.56 9.78
CA GLN A 149 4.01 -0.89 11.20
C GLN A 149 3.63 -2.30 11.60
N SER A 150 2.79 -2.98 10.82
CA SER A 150 2.22 -4.29 11.18
C SER A 150 3.03 -5.47 10.69
N LEU A 151 3.71 -5.32 9.54
CA LEU A 151 4.42 -6.41 8.88
C LEU A 151 5.38 -7.12 9.85
N LEU A 152 5.28 -8.43 9.98
CA LEU A 152 5.98 -9.33 10.90
C LEU A 152 5.67 -9.14 12.40
N LYS A 153 5.01 -8.09 12.81
CA LYS A 153 4.65 -7.88 14.23
C LYS A 153 3.30 -8.50 14.57
N VAL A 154 2.40 -8.48 13.59
CA VAL A 154 1.08 -9.13 13.66
C VAL A 154 0.78 -9.75 12.29
N PRO A 155 -0.16 -10.71 12.20
CA PRO A 155 -0.57 -11.26 10.91
C PRO A 155 -1.09 -10.18 9.98
N VAL A 156 -0.54 -10.10 8.77
CA VAL A 156 -0.97 -9.18 7.69
C VAL A 156 -1.38 -10.00 6.49
N SER A 157 -2.56 -9.73 5.95
CA SER A 157 -3.06 -10.40 4.74
C SER A 157 -3.61 -9.39 3.76
N PHE A 158 -3.28 -9.57 2.49
CA PHE A 158 -3.82 -8.75 1.40
C PHE A 158 -5.25 -9.14 1.00
N LYS A 159 -5.75 -10.28 1.50
CA LYS A 159 -7.06 -10.82 1.11
C LYS A 159 -8.18 -9.79 1.31
N GLY A 160 -8.90 -9.48 0.23
CA GLY A 160 -10.02 -8.52 0.25
C GLY A 160 -9.60 -7.05 0.09
N LEU A 161 -8.34 -6.70 0.28
CA LEU A 161 -7.84 -5.36 0.02
C LEU A 161 -7.69 -5.05 -1.48
N THR A 162 -7.70 -3.78 -1.82
CA THR A 162 -7.36 -3.27 -3.16
C THR A 162 -5.89 -2.87 -3.24
N ALA A 163 -5.36 -2.29 -2.16
CA ALA A 163 -3.96 -1.89 -2.05
C ALA A 163 -3.44 -2.07 -0.61
N LEU A 164 -2.15 -2.39 -0.47
CA LEU A 164 -1.47 -2.55 0.82
C LEU A 164 -0.05 -2.00 0.73
N SER A 165 0.31 -1.08 1.62
CA SER A 165 1.65 -0.47 1.65
C SER A 165 2.56 -1.14 2.67
N LEU A 166 3.82 -1.38 2.27
CA LEU A 166 4.85 -2.05 3.06
C LEU A 166 6.18 -1.28 3.01
N SER A 167 7.00 -1.41 4.05
CA SER A 167 8.32 -0.78 4.10
C SER A 167 9.35 -1.66 4.81
N ALA A 168 10.54 -1.76 4.21
CA ALA A 168 11.60 -2.64 4.71
C ALA A 168 12.20 -2.19 6.04
N HIS A 169 12.42 -0.87 6.22
CA HIS A 169 13.15 -0.36 7.39
C HIS A 169 12.42 -0.60 8.73
N LYS A 170 11.13 -0.88 8.71
CA LYS A 170 10.34 -1.19 9.94
C LYS A 170 10.44 -2.65 10.37
N VAL A 171 11.04 -3.50 9.53
CA VAL A 171 11.23 -4.94 9.78
C VAL A 171 12.72 -5.34 9.75
N GLY A 172 13.61 -4.39 10.05
CA GLY A 172 15.06 -4.66 10.06
C GLY A 172 15.71 -4.70 8.67
N GLY A 173 14.96 -4.38 7.62
CA GLY A 173 15.48 -4.26 6.25
C GLY A 173 16.11 -2.89 5.98
N PRO A 174 16.67 -2.68 4.78
CA PRO A 174 17.33 -1.43 4.41
C PRO A 174 16.35 -0.27 4.23
N ILE A 175 16.86 0.96 4.42
CA ILE A 175 16.20 2.19 4.00
C ILE A 175 16.19 2.24 2.46
N GLY A 176 15.22 2.95 1.86
CA GLY A 176 15.18 3.16 0.41
C GLY A 176 14.52 2.01 -0.37
N VAL A 177 13.74 1.18 0.30
CA VAL A 177 12.89 0.18 -0.33
C VAL A 177 11.59 -0.05 0.45
N GLY A 178 10.50 -0.18 -0.31
CA GLY A 178 9.18 -0.54 0.14
C GLY A 178 8.45 -1.32 -0.95
N ALA A 179 7.18 -1.58 -0.75
CA ALA A 179 6.33 -2.20 -1.76
C ALA A 179 4.88 -1.73 -1.63
N LEU A 180 4.22 -1.57 -2.76
CA LEU A 180 2.78 -1.52 -2.87
C LEU A 180 2.29 -2.88 -3.37
N VAL A 181 1.40 -3.52 -2.63
CA VAL A 181 0.62 -4.63 -3.15
C VAL A 181 -0.64 -4.04 -3.78
N LEU A 182 -0.88 -4.32 -5.05
CA LEU A 182 -2.01 -3.77 -5.80
C LEU A 182 -2.78 -4.89 -6.49
N LYS A 183 -4.08 -4.94 -6.27
CA LYS A 183 -4.98 -5.96 -6.79
C LYS A 183 -4.76 -6.20 -8.28
N ARG A 184 -4.65 -7.47 -8.65
CA ARG A 184 -4.42 -7.90 -10.03
C ARG A 184 -5.51 -7.35 -10.97
N GLY A 185 -5.08 -6.89 -12.14
CA GLY A 185 -5.98 -6.33 -13.16
C GLY A 185 -6.41 -4.88 -12.89
N LEU A 186 -5.92 -4.29 -11.80
CA LEU A 186 -6.13 -2.87 -11.54
C LEU A 186 -4.88 -2.08 -12.00
N ASP A 187 -5.06 -1.27 -13.03
CA ASP A 187 -4.04 -0.35 -13.53
C ASP A 187 -4.36 1.06 -13.01
N ILE A 188 -3.47 1.59 -12.19
CA ILE A 188 -3.56 2.95 -11.66
C ILE A 188 -2.56 3.87 -12.38
N PRO A 189 -2.85 5.18 -12.52
CA PRO A 189 -1.89 6.13 -13.07
C PRO A 189 -0.59 6.16 -12.28
N ALA A 190 0.53 6.18 -12.99
CA ALA A 190 1.86 6.23 -12.38
C ALA A 190 2.14 7.60 -11.77
N LEU A 191 2.87 7.61 -10.63
CA LEU A 191 3.47 8.86 -10.10
C LEU A 191 4.81 9.17 -10.78
N LEU A 192 5.58 8.13 -11.12
CA LEU A 192 6.91 8.23 -11.74
C LEU A 192 6.84 7.67 -13.14
N HIS A 193 7.02 8.54 -14.13
CA HIS A 193 7.06 8.16 -15.54
C HIS A 193 8.49 7.89 -16.00
N GLY A 194 8.68 6.91 -16.91
CA GLY A 194 10.01 6.55 -17.43
C GLY A 194 10.01 5.24 -18.19
N GLY A 195 10.93 4.33 -17.88
CA GLY A 195 11.19 3.11 -18.63
C GLY A 195 10.18 1.96 -18.45
N GLY A 196 9.02 2.18 -17.85
CA GLY A 196 7.94 1.18 -17.76
C GLY A 196 8.20 0.00 -16.82
N GLN A 197 9.13 0.11 -15.89
CA GLN A 197 9.35 -0.91 -14.86
C GLN A 197 8.08 -1.07 -14.00
N GLU A 198 8.02 -2.14 -13.21
CA GLU A 198 6.90 -2.42 -12.30
C GLU A 198 5.53 -2.21 -12.97
N ARG A 199 5.32 -2.87 -14.10
CA ARG A 199 4.05 -2.87 -14.88
C ARG A 199 3.62 -1.48 -15.37
N GLU A 200 4.55 -0.59 -15.70
CA GLU A 200 4.29 0.80 -16.11
C GLU A 200 3.62 1.65 -15.00
N ILE A 201 3.39 1.09 -13.82
CA ILE A 201 2.80 1.78 -12.66
C ILE A 201 3.88 2.55 -11.88
N ARG A 202 5.13 2.02 -11.87
CA ARG A 202 6.25 2.67 -11.18
C ARG A 202 7.52 2.52 -12.00
N SER A 203 7.94 3.57 -12.67
CA SER A 203 9.16 3.60 -13.47
C SER A 203 10.42 3.87 -12.62
N GLY A 204 11.56 3.44 -13.12
CA GLY A 204 12.89 3.60 -12.51
C GLY A 204 13.57 2.27 -12.24
N THR A 205 14.88 2.23 -12.45
CA THR A 205 15.69 1.02 -12.22
C THR A 205 15.52 0.54 -10.78
N LEU A 206 15.20 -0.74 -10.61
CA LEU A 206 14.98 -1.33 -9.30
C LEU A 206 16.29 -1.49 -8.53
N ASN A 207 16.26 -1.17 -7.25
CA ASN A 207 17.36 -1.40 -6.31
C ASN A 207 17.35 -2.87 -5.88
N ALA A 208 17.83 -3.76 -6.76
CA ALA A 208 17.83 -5.21 -6.53
C ALA A 208 18.51 -5.62 -5.20
N PRO A 209 19.69 -5.07 -4.81
CA PRO A 209 20.28 -5.40 -3.52
C PRO A 209 19.38 -5.07 -2.33
N ALA A 210 18.76 -3.89 -2.33
CA ALA A 210 17.85 -3.49 -1.24
C ALA A 210 16.57 -4.33 -1.20
N ILE A 211 16.01 -4.70 -2.36
CA ILE A 211 14.84 -5.57 -2.45
C ILE A 211 15.17 -6.97 -1.90
N CYS A 212 16.29 -7.56 -2.30
CA CYS A 212 16.72 -8.86 -1.78
C CYS A 212 16.98 -8.80 -0.25
N ALA A 213 17.60 -7.72 0.23
CA ALA A 213 17.81 -7.51 1.66
C ALA A 213 16.51 -7.30 2.44
N PHE A 214 15.51 -6.62 1.86
CA PHE A 214 14.17 -6.50 2.45
C PHE A 214 13.58 -7.89 2.69
N VAL A 215 13.56 -8.73 1.67
CA VAL A 215 12.98 -10.08 1.79
C VAL A 215 13.80 -10.98 2.71
N SER A 216 15.13 -10.84 2.71
CA SER A 216 16.00 -11.53 3.67
C SER A 216 15.67 -11.13 5.11
N ALA A 217 15.39 -9.85 5.37
CA ALA A 217 14.95 -9.40 6.69
C ALA A 217 13.63 -10.05 7.12
N LEU A 218 12.68 -10.23 6.19
CA LEU A 218 11.41 -10.92 6.47
C LEU A 218 11.62 -12.37 6.88
N THR A 219 12.52 -13.08 6.21
CA THR A 219 12.77 -14.51 6.48
C THR A 219 13.59 -14.76 7.74
N ASN A 220 14.35 -13.78 8.20
CA ASN A 220 15.25 -13.88 9.36
C ASN A 220 14.82 -13.00 10.54
N TYR A 221 13.60 -12.46 10.53
CA TYR A 221 13.08 -11.67 11.64
C TYR A 221 13.01 -12.53 12.91
N PRO A 222 13.55 -12.10 14.05
CA PRO A 222 13.46 -12.87 15.27
C PRO A 222 11.98 -13.00 15.68
N ALA A 223 11.56 -14.25 15.95
CA ALA A 223 10.22 -14.56 16.44
C ALA A 223 9.99 -14.02 17.86
#